data_77bb1286ef76c3cee4ec03ba2feaba4d
#
_entry.id   77bb1286ef76c3cee4ec03ba2feaba4d
#
_cell.length_a   1.000
_cell.length_b   1.000
_cell.length_c   1.000
_cell.angle_alpha   90.00
_cell.angle_beta   90.00
_cell.angle_gamma   90.00
#
_symmetry.space_group_name_H-M   'P 1'
#
loop_
_entity.id
_entity.type
_entity.pdbx_description
1 polymer ?
#
loop_
_entity_poly.entity_id
_entity_poly.type
_entity_poly.pdbx_seq_one_letter_code
_entity_poly.pdbx_strand_id
1 'polypeptide(L)'
;LAAVMGVSYAFTTQGGCPDAAAQFGGQELETNGFCWQVPLLGGRLDKVFASPATLTVQKLGTLHTAHPDITLPDWASYTTLTIQTAVGSVVFAGSVSEYQSFLFPANGEYKAEMTLWRVPKGGMATQFEGGSTGALRKNLGLERPAKPTGWYRYSFRFTLQASADIAFSAERVEQGGIVGVRISGMTGDTAPAVETDLGSVQCVRAADGWRAYIPAAYNASSGGHAVNVAVNGETLTHTLVVLPKDFGTVEVDPEPAATDAANAEFRNAVWGLYEAPAREKLWSGGFVNPAENSMTLVDYGQVKVTNG
;
A
#
# COMPACT_ATOMS: atom_id res chain seq x y z
N LEU A 1 24.37 -44.84 27.65
CA LEU A 1 22.93 -44.83 27.90
C LEU A 1 22.29 -43.55 27.42
N ALA A 2 22.75 -42.37 27.83
CA ALA A 2 22.20 -41.08 27.41
C ALA A 2 22.21 -40.88 25.88
N ALA A 3 23.29 -41.28 25.18
CA ALA A 3 23.39 -41.23 23.73
C ALA A 3 22.37 -42.15 23.04
N VAL A 4 22.17 -43.34 23.56
CA VAL A 4 21.18 -44.30 23.03
C VAL A 4 19.76 -43.80 23.26
N MET A 5 19.48 -43.21 24.44
CA MET A 5 18.19 -42.59 24.73
C MET A 5 17.94 -41.36 23.85
N GLY A 6 18.95 -40.53 23.61
CA GLY A 6 18.82 -39.36 22.69
C GLY A 6 18.58 -39.77 21.24
N VAL A 7 19.26 -40.82 20.77
CA VAL A 7 19.02 -41.38 19.42
C VAL A 7 17.64 -42.01 19.36
N SER A 8 17.23 -42.79 20.38
CA SER A 8 15.88 -43.36 20.43
C SER A 8 14.80 -42.28 20.42
N TYR A 9 14.97 -41.21 21.19
CA TYR A 9 14.07 -40.08 21.19
C TYR A 9 13.97 -39.44 19.81
N ALA A 10 15.08 -39.14 19.15
CA ALA A 10 15.10 -38.56 17.82
C ALA A 10 14.49 -39.49 16.72
N PHE A 11 14.51 -40.80 16.91
CA PHE A 11 13.90 -41.77 16.00
C PHE A 11 12.41 -42.00 16.25
N THR A 12 11.95 -41.84 17.46
CA THR A 12 10.56 -42.16 17.86
C THR A 12 9.66 -40.92 17.95
N THR A 13 10.27 -39.74 18.14
CA THR A 13 9.56 -38.45 18.23
C THR A 13 10.09 -37.48 17.19
N GLN A 14 9.39 -36.40 16.98
CA GLN A 14 9.86 -35.27 16.10
C GLN A 14 10.89 -34.38 16.81
N GLY A 15 11.62 -34.92 17.80
CA GLY A 15 12.66 -34.20 18.54
C GLY A 15 13.72 -33.63 17.60
N GLY A 16 14.01 -32.34 17.72
CA GLY A 16 14.94 -31.61 16.87
C GLY A 16 14.30 -30.93 15.63
N CYS A 17 13.03 -31.18 15.34
CA CYS A 17 12.28 -30.33 14.40
C CYS A 17 11.99 -28.98 15.09
N PRO A 18 12.26 -27.85 14.46
CA PRO A 18 11.94 -26.55 15.02
C PRO A 18 10.44 -26.30 15.04
N ASP A 19 10.04 -25.33 15.84
CA ASP A 19 8.68 -24.83 15.81
C ASP A 19 8.33 -24.28 14.42
N ALA A 20 7.12 -24.58 13.97
CA ALA A 20 6.58 -24.16 12.68
C ALA A 20 5.82 -22.82 12.78
N ALA A 21 5.97 -22.07 13.88
CA ALA A 21 5.22 -20.85 14.15
C ALA A 21 5.46 -19.78 13.06
N ALA A 22 4.51 -19.64 12.16
CA ALA A 22 4.43 -18.55 11.23
C ALA A 22 3.07 -17.87 11.39
N GLN A 23 2.98 -16.57 11.11
CA GLN A 23 1.76 -15.80 11.24
C GLN A 23 1.46 -15.01 9.96
N PHE A 24 0.18 -14.83 9.68
CA PHE A 24 -0.33 -13.96 8.62
C PHE A 24 -1.45 -13.09 9.17
N GLY A 25 -1.30 -11.77 9.09
CA GLY A 25 -2.27 -10.83 9.65
C GLY A 25 -2.46 -10.99 11.16
N GLY A 26 -1.40 -11.34 11.90
CA GLY A 26 -1.43 -11.59 13.35
C GLY A 26 -2.04 -12.94 13.77
N GLN A 27 -2.44 -13.79 12.83
CA GLN A 27 -3.00 -15.12 13.10
C GLN A 27 -1.96 -16.22 12.84
N GLU A 28 -1.89 -17.17 13.75
CA GLU A 28 -0.98 -18.32 13.64
C GLU A 28 -1.42 -19.25 12.51
N LEU A 29 -0.45 -19.69 11.70
CA LEU A 29 -0.67 -20.59 10.58
C LEU A 29 -0.46 -22.04 10.96
N GLU A 30 -1.44 -22.88 10.61
CA GLU A 30 -1.34 -24.33 10.74
C GLU A 30 -0.59 -24.94 9.55
N THR A 31 0.38 -25.80 9.84
CA THR A 31 1.11 -26.53 8.81
C THR A 31 0.22 -27.55 8.12
N ASN A 32 0.23 -27.58 6.79
CA ASN A 32 -0.45 -28.61 6.02
C ASN A 32 0.50 -29.66 5.42
N GLY A 33 1.80 -29.58 5.74
CA GLY A 33 2.80 -30.56 5.38
C GLY A 33 4.20 -30.08 5.74
N PHE A 34 5.10 -31.00 6.01
CA PHE A 34 6.50 -30.67 6.31
C PHE A 34 7.44 -31.81 5.93
N CYS A 35 8.72 -31.47 5.80
CA CYS A 35 9.82 -32.40 5.77
C CYS A 35 11.00 -31.78 6.48
N TRP A 36 11.61 -32.52 7.40
CA TRP A 36 12.72 -32.00 8.20
C TRP A 36 13.79 -33.05 8.40
N GLN A 37 15.03 -32.68 8.09
CA GLN A 37 16.20 -33.50 8.25
C GLN A 37 16.90 -33.13 9.57
N VAL A 38 16.95 -34.08 10.47
CA VAL A 38 17.61 -33.95 11.79
C VAL A 38 18.91 -34.73 11.74
N PRO A 39 20.07 -34.05 11.85
CA PRO A 39 21.36 -34.71 11.93
C PRO A 39 21.53 -35.44 13.25
N LEU A 40 21.96 -36.69 13.19
CA LEU A 40 22.24 -37.56 14.33
C LEU A 40 23.74 -37.87 14.37
N LEU A 41 24.23 -38.27 15.56
CA LEU A 41 25.60 -38.72 15.76
C LEU A 41 26.67 -37.79 15.16
N GLY A 42 26.52 -36.47 15.40
CA GLY A 42 27.45 -35.48 14.88
C GLY A 42 27.41 -35.31 13.35
N GLY A 43 26.24 -35.57 12.73
CA GLY A 43 26.03 -35.43 11.28
C GLY A 43 26.46 -36.65 10.44
N ARG A 44 26.77 -37.77 11.10
CA ARG A 44 27.10 -39.05 10.42
C ARG A 44 25.88 -39.80 9.90
N LEU A 45 24.71 -39.50 10.48
CA LEU A 45 23.42 -40.06 10.11
C LEU A 45 22.38 -38.91 10.11
N ASP A 46 21.43 -38.98 9.19
CA ASP A 46 20.32 -38.07 9.14
C ASP A 46 19.01 -38.84 9.33
N LYS A 47 18.12 -38.29 10.14
CA LYS A 47 16.74 -38.74 10.22
C LYS A 47 15.82 -37.74 9.55
N VAL A 48 15.03 -38.21 8.61
CA VAL A 48 14.02 -37.39 7.95
C VAL A 48 12.66 -37.63 8.63
N PHE A 49 12.07 -36.55 9.14
CA PHE A 49 10.68 -36.52 9.58
C PHE A 49 9.89 -35.81 8.50
N ALA A 50 8.79 -36.40 8.07
CA ALA A 50 7.95 -35.84 7.03
C ALA A 50 6.48 -36.16 7.29
N SER A 51 5.62 -35.19 6.97
CA SER A 51 4.19 -35.41 6.80
C SER A 51 3.84 -34.96 5.39
N PRO A 52 3.14 -35.79 4.60
CA PRO A 52 2.70 -35.38 3.29
C PRO A 52 1.77 -34.19 3.40
N ALA A 53 1.80 -33.30 2.40
CA ALA A 53 0.89 -32.17 2.34
C ALA A 53 -0.56 -32.67 2.30
N THR A 54 -1.39 -32.12 3.18
CA THR A 54 -2.83 -32.36 3.19
C THR A 54 -3.51 -31.39 2.25
N LEU A 55 -4.74 -31.71 1.83
CA LEU A 55 -5.59 -30.79 1.06
C LEU A 55 -6.33 -29.78 1.96
N THR A 56 -6.06 -29.82 3.26
CA THR A 56 -6.70 -28.93 4.23
C THR A 56 -6.21 -27.50 4.03
N VAL A 57 -7.17 -26.58 3.92
CA VAL A 57 -6.93 -25.14 3.81
C VAL A 57 -7.47 -24.47 5.06
N GLN A 58 -6.58 -23.87 5.86
CA GLN A 58 -6.96 -23.13 7.07
C GLN A 58 -7.79 -21.89 6.69
N LYS A 59 -8.79 -21.57 7.51
CA LYS A 59 -9.60 -20.35 7.35
C LYS A 59 -9.17 -19.31 8.38
N LEU A 60 -8.64 -18.18 7.93
CA LEU A 60 -8.24 -17.09 8.81
C LEU A 60 -9.36 -16.06 9.06
N GLY A 61 -10.53 -16.19 8.38
CA GLY A 61 -11.61 -15.21 8.51
C GLY A 61 -11.34 -13.91 7.75
N THR A 62 -11.81 -12.78 8.32
CA THR A 62 -11.69 -11.45 7.69
C THR A 62 -10.52 -10.67 8.26
N LEU A 63 -9.71 -10.11 7.40
CA LEU A 63 -8.59 -9.21 7.71
C LEU A 63 -8.95 -7.78 7.28
N HIS A 64 -8.82 -6.83 8.21
CA HIS A 64 -9.23 -5.43 8.01
C HIS A 64 -8.07 -4.49 7.64
N THR A 65 -6.93 -5.03 7.28
CA THR A 65 -5.76 -4.26 6.83
C THR A 65 -5.51 -4.48 5.34
N ALA A 66 -5.13 -3.42 4.62
CA ALA A 66 -4.80 -3.51 3.19
C ALA A 66 -3.50 -4.31 2.93
N HIS A 67 -2.66 -4.45 3.94
CA HIS A 67 -1.40 -5.20 3.88
C HIS A 67 -1.22 -6.03 5.15
N PRO A 68 -1.75 -7.28 5.20
CA PRO A 68 -1.53 -8.19 6.32
C PRO A 68 -0.05 -8.52 6.52
N ASP A 69 0.46 -8.34 7.74
CA ASP A 69 1.84 -8.63 8.07
C ASP A 69 2.12 -10.13 8.06
N ILE A 70 3.36 -10.51 7.73
CA ILE A 70 3.85 -11.89 7.79
C ILE A 70 4.98 -11.96 8.82
N THR A 71 4.80 -12.80 9.84
CA THR A 71 5.84 -13.13 10.79
C THR A 71 6.37 -14.53 10.52
N LEU A 72 7.68 -14.67 10.44
CA LEU A 72 8.36 -15.91 10.11
C LEU A 72 9.20 -16.39 11.29
N PRO A 73 9.39 -17.71 11.48
CA PRO A 73 10.35 -18.23 12.45
C PRO A 73 11.79 -17.96 11.99
N ASP A 74 12.71 -17.76 12.95
CA ASP A 74 14.12 -17.39 12.70
C ASP A 74 14.90 -18.35 11.82
N TRP A 75 14.49 -19.62 11.79
CA TRP A 75 15.16 -20.65 10.98
C TRP A 75 14.82 -20.56 9.48
N ALA A 76 13.74 -19.86 9.10
CA ALA A 76 13.30 -19.71 7.73
C ALA A 76 14.29 -18.84 6.95
N SER A 77 15.10 -19.46 6.10
CA SER A 77 16.14 -18.76 5.35
C SER A 77 15.77 -18.52 3.88
N TYR A 78 14.72 -19.15 3.40
CA TYR A 78 14.14 -18.94 2.07
C TYR A 78 12.62 -19.14 2.15
N THR A 79 11.88 -18.36 1.39
CA THR A 79 10.41 -18.37 1.43
C THR A 79 9.83 -18.31 0.02
N THR A 80 8.71 -18.98 -0.17
CA THR A 80 7.87 -18.79 -1.37
C THR A 80 6.44 -18.56 -0.94
N LEU A 81 5.80 -17.56 -1.52
CA LEU A 81 4.41 -17.20 -1.26
C LEU A 81 3.69 -17.04 -2.60
N THR A 82 2.53 -17.65 -2.72
CA THR A 82 1.61 -17.45 -3.84
C THR A 82 0.25 -17.06 -3.29
N ILE A 83 -0.33 -15.99 -3.81
CA ILE A 83 -1.67 -15.53 -3.44
C ILE A 83 -2.54 -15.53 -4.69
N GLN A 84 -3.73 -16.08 -4.55
CA GLN A 84 -4.73 -16.20 -5.63
C GLN A 84 -6.06 -15.62 -5.18
N THR A 85 -6.82 -15.07 -6.11
CA THR A 85 -8.23 -14.72 -5.89
C THR A 85 -9.08 -16.00 -5.73
N ALA A 86 -10.32 -15.84 -5.28
CA ALA A 86 -11.29 -16.94 -5.18
C ALA A 86 -11.50 -17.69 -6.51
N VAL A 87 -11.37 -17.01 -7.64
CA VAL A 87 -11.48 -17.60 -8.99
C VAL A 87 -10.18 -18.22 -9.51
N GLY A 88 -9.11 -18.22 -8.70
CA GLY A 88 -7.84 -18.87 -9.02
C GLY A 88 -6.84 -18.00 -9.80
N SER A 89 -7.13 -16.72 -10.04
CA SER A 89 -6.16 -15.79 -10.66
C SER A 89 -5.04 -15.47 -9.68
N VAL A 90 -3.79 -15.69 -10.08
CA VAL A 90 -2.62 -15.35 -9.26
C VAL A 90 -2.44 -13.84 -9.24
N VAL A 91 -2.43 -13.26 -8.05
CA VAL A 91 -2.20 -11.82 -7.83
C VAL A 91 -0.82 -11.54 -7.25
N PHE A 92 -0.22 -12.51 -6.59
CA PHE A 92 1.16 -12.43 -6.09
C PHE A 92 1.85 -13.80 -6.20
N ALA A 93 3.10 -13.79 -6.61
CA ALA A 93 3.99 -14.95 -6.58
C ALA A 93 5.43 -14.46 -6.38
N GLY A 94 6.04 -14.79 -5.24
CA GLY A 94 7.37 -14.31 -4.88
C GLY A 94 7.81 -14.79 -3.50
N SER A 95 8.85 -14.14 -2.97
CA SER A 95 9.31 -14.32 -1.60
C SER A 95 8.51 -13.45 -0.62
N VAL A 96 8.60 -13.74 0.68
CA VAL A 96 7.99 -12.88 1.71
C VAL A 96 8.67 -11.50 1.74
N SER A 97 9.94 -11.37 1.35
CA SER A 97 10.58 -10.05 1.24
C SER A 97 10.00 -9.20 0.11
N GLU A 98 9.64 -9.80 -1.02
CA GLU A 98 8.98 -9.10 -2.14
C GLU A 98 7.54 -8.75 -1.79
N TYR A 99 6.89 -9.54 -0.94
CA TYR A 99 5.54 -9.26 -0.44
C TYR A 99 5.46 -7.92 0.31
N GLN A 100 6.53 -7.45 0.92
CA GLN A 100 6.55 -6.17 1.65
C GLN A 100 6.10 -4.96 0.81
N SER A 101 6.30 -5.02 -0.50
CA SER A 101 5.87 -3.98 -1.45
C SER A 101 4.60 -4.32 -2.22
N PHE A 102 3.99 -5.48 -1.96
CA PHE A 102 2.79 -5.93 -2.66
C PHE A 102 1.55 -5.20 -2.15
N LEU A 103 0.67 -4.80 -3.07
CA LEU A 103 -0.65 -4.26 -2.77
C LEU A 103 -1.72 -5.20 -3.33
N PHE A 104 -2.67 -5.59 -2.49
CA PHE A 104 -3.82 -6.35 -2.96
C PHE A 104 -4.64 -5.53 -3.95
N PRO A 105 -5.04 -6.08 -5.10
CA PRO A 105 -5.74 -5.32 -6.14
C PRO A 105 -7.14 -4.84 -5.72
N ALA A 106 -7.81 -5.55 -4.80
CA ALA A 106 -9.15 -5.22 -4.31
C ALA A 106 -9.45 -5.92 -2.98
N ASN A 107 -10.50 -5.50 -2.31
CA ASN A 107 -11.14 -6.29 -1.25
C ASN A 107 -11.75 -7.56 -1.85
N GLY A 108 -11.78 -8.65 -1.09
CA GLY A 108 -12.33 -9.92 -1.55
C GLY A 108 -11.72 -11.16 -0.90
N GLU A 109 -12.10 -12.32 -1.39
CA GLU A 109 -11.58 -13.59 -0.91
C GLU A 109 -10.29 -13.99 -1.63
N TYR A 110 -9.32 -14.43 -0.85
CA TYR A 110 -8.01 -14.88 -1.32
C TYR A 110 -7.64 -16.24 -0.74
N LYS A 111 -6.88 -17.00 -1.51
CA LYS A 111 -6.20 -18.21 -1.09
C LYS A 111 -4.70 -18.00 -1.18
N ALA A 112 -3.96 -18.42 -0.16
CA ALA A 112 -2.50 -18.34 -0.15
C ALA A 112 -1.87 -19.69 0.11
N GLU A 113 -0.72 -19.92 -0.52
CA GLU A 113 0.17 -21.04 -0.26
C GLU A 113 1.56 -20.48 0.04
N MET A 114 2.08 -20.78 1.22
CA MET A 114 3.39 -20.37 1.67
C MET A 114 4.25 -21.60 1.98
N THR A 115 5.50 -21.58 1.57
CA THR A 115 6.48 -22.60 1.95
C THR A 115 7.71 -21.91 2.53
N LEU A 116 8.09 -22.35 3.73
CA LEU A 116 9.30 -21.91 4.42
C LEU A 116 10.36 -22.99 4.28
N TRP A 117 11.58 -22.59 3.94
CA TRP A 117 12.70 -23.49 3.71
C TRP A 117 13.86 -23.16 4.65
N ARG A 118 14.49 -24.20 5.17
CA ARG A 118 15.80 -24.08 5.78
C ARG A 118 16.88 -24.49 4.78
N VAL A 119 17.80 -23.57 4.52
CA VAL A 119 18.94 -23.79 3.62
C VAL A 119 20.23 -23.74 4.44
N PRO A 120 21.13 -24.71 4.30
CA PRO A 120 22.45 -24.67 4.92
C PRO A 120 23.25 -23.45 4.45
N LYS A 121 24.16 -22.94 5.29
CA LYS A 121 25.09 -21.87 4.88
C LYS A 121 25.87 -22.33 3.66
N GLY A 122 25.84 -21.54 2.58
CA GLY A 122 26.48 -21.85 1.29
C GLY A 122 25.62 -22.66 0.31
N GLY A 123 24.37 -23.02 0.67
CA GLY A 123 23.47 -23.80 -0.18
C GLY A 123 22.42 -22.99 -0.95
N MET A 124 22.71 -21.75 -1.34
CA MET A 124 21.74 -20.82 -1.98
C MET A 124 21.47 -21.10 -3.48
N ALA A 125 21.95 -22.23 -4.03
CA ALA A 125 21.53 -22.62 -5.38
C ALA A 125 20.02 -22.92 -5.37
N THR A 126 19.28 -22.36 -6.32
CA THR A 126 17.86 -22.58 -6.51
C THR A 126 17.60 -23.47 -7.72
N GLN A 127 16.45 -24.11 -7.75
CA GLN A 127 16.01 -24.94 -8.89
C GLN A 127 14.48 -24.92 -8.99
N PHE A 128 13.96 -25.17 -10.19
CA PHE A 128 12.54 -25.41 -10.38
C PHE A 128 12.16 -26.83 -9.94
N GLU A 129 11.00 -26.94 -9.31
CA GLU A 129 10.43 -28.23 -8.93
C GLU A 129 9.98 -29.00 -10.19
N GLY A 130 10.20 -30.31 -10.24
CA GLY A 130 9.64 -31.17 -11.31
C GLY A 130 8.15 -31.48 -11.10
N GLY A 131 7.48 -31.99 -12.15
CA GLY A 131 6.07 -32.40 -12.11
C GLY A 131 5.08 -31.28 -12.42
N SER A 132 3.77 -31.56 -12.28
CA SER A 132 2.70 -30.59 -12.60
C SER A 132 2.71 -29.34 -11.73
N THR A 133 2.97 -29.51 -10.45
CA THR A 133 3.14 -28.38 -9.48
C THR A 133 4.39 -27.56 -9.81
N GLY A 134 5.46 -28.22 -10.27
CA GLY A 134 6.69 -27.57 -10.69
C GLY A 134 6.53 -26.75 -11.96
N ALA A 135 5.70 -27.21 -12.90
CA ALA A 135 5.38 -26.45 -14.12
C ALA A 135 4.68 -25.12 -13.77
N LEU A 136 3.70 -25.14 -12.85
CA LEU A 136 3.03 -23.92 -12.39
C LEU A 136 4.02 -22.97 -11.71
N ARG A 137 4.85 -23.46 -10.81
CA ARG A 137 5.88 -22.66 -10.12
C ARG A 137 6.91 -22.08 -11.07
N LYS A 138 7.35 -22.85 -12.06
CA LYS A 138 8.25 -22.39 -13.12
C LYS A 138 7.63 -21.25 -13.92
N ASN A 139 6.35 -21.36 -14.29
CA ASN A 139 5.64 -20.31 -15.01
C ASN A 139 5.46 -19.03 -14.18
N LEU A 140 5.42 -19.16 -12.85
CA LEU A 140 5.35 -18.04 -11.89
C LEU A 140 6.74 -17.53 -11.49
N GLY A 141 7.84 -18.08 -12.01
CA GLY A 141 9.20 -17.71 -11.63
C GLY A 141 9.60 -18.16 -10.21
N LEU A 142 8.83 -19.04 -9.57
CA LEU A 142 9.07 -19.49 -8.20
C LEU A 142 10.05 -20.66 -8.18
N GLU A 143 11.25 -20.41 -7.69
CA GLU A 143 12.27 -21.43 -7.47
C GLU A 143 12.22 -21.94 -6.03
N ARG A 144 12.76 -23.13 -5.81
CA ARG A 144 13.02 -23.66 -4.48
C ARG A 144 14.52 -23.87 -4.28
N PRO A 145 15.00 -23.91 -3.04
CA PRO A 145 16.38 -24.28 -2.77
C PRO A 145 16.70 -25.68 -3.30
N ALA A 146 17.87 -25.82 -3.92
CA ALA A 146 18.28 -27.11 -4.52
C ALA A 146 18.56 -28.18 -3.45
N LYS A 147 19.03 -27.77 -2.27
CA LYS A 147 19.40 -28.67 -1.17
C LYS A 147 18.86 -28.16 0.17
N PRO A 148 17.54 -28.12 0.37
CA PRO A 148 16.98 -27.72 1.66
C PRO A 148 17.19 -28.86 2.66
N THR A 149 17.42 -28.49 3.92
CA THR A 149 17.46 -29.43 5.05
C THR A 149 16.13 -29.54 5.77
N GLY A 150 15.19 -28.72 5.42
CA GLY A 150 13.83 -28.78 5.93
C GLY A 150 12.91 -27.76 5.26
N TRP A 151 11.62 -28.05 5.31
CA TRP A 151 10.58 -27.13 4.88
C TRP A 151 9.29 -27.39 5.64
N TYR A 152 8.50 -26.31 5.79
CA TYR A 152 7.10 -26.33 6.21
C TYR A 152 6.25 -25.66 5.18
N ARG A 153 5.04 -26.21 4.93
CA ARG A 153 4.05 -25.66 3.99
C ARG A 153 2.79 -25.27 4.74
N TYR A 154 2.22 -24.16 4.31
CA TYR A 154 0.98 -23.60 4.83
C TYR A 154 0.04 -23.33 3.66
N SER A 155 -1.24 -23.67 3.83
CA SER A 155 -2.29 -23.35 2.86
C SER A 155 -3.45 -22.75 3.63
N PHE A 156 -3.80 -21.51 3.31
CA PHE A 156 -4.82 -20.77 4.05
C PHE A 156 -5.65 -19.90 3.11
N ARG A 157 -6.83 -19.52 3.58
CA ARG A 157 -7.73 -18.58 2.90
C ARG A 157 -8.20 -17.52 3.86
N PHE A 158 -8.46 -16.33 3.36
CA PHE A 158 -8.92 -15.18 4.13
C PHE A 158 -9.78 -14.28 3.25
N THR A 159 -10.59 -13.46 3.89
CA THR A 159 -11.30 -12.36 3.25
C THR A 159 -10.58 -11.07 3.59
N LEU A 160 -10.17 -10.31 2.59
CA LEU A 160 -9.61 -8.96 2.77
C LEU A 160 -10.77 -7.96 2.73
N GLN A 161 -10.93 -7.18 3.79
CA GLN A 161 -11.91 -6.10 3.90
C GLN A 161 -11.22 -4.87 4.49
N ALA A 162 -10.27 -4.32 3.74
CA ALA A 162 -9.56 -3.12 4.13
C ALA A 162 -10.45 -1.89 3.96
N SER A 163 -10.56 -1.09 5.00
CA SER A 163 -11.19 0.24 4.95
C SER A 163 -10.10 1.30 4.74
N ALA A 164 -10.38 2.26 3.87
CA ALA A 164 -9.47 3.39 3.70
C ALA A 164 -9.51 4.31 4.93
N ASP A 165 -8.34 4.79 5.32
CA ASP A 165 -8.20 5.85 6.31
C ASP A 165 -8.18 7.20 5.58
N ILE A 166 -9.20 8.03 5.83
CA ILE A 166 -9.37 9.34 5.21
C ILE A 166 -9.28 10.39 6.31
N ALA A 167 -8.29 11.26 6.20
CA ALA A 167 -8.06 12.34 7.15
C ALA A 167 -8.07 13.69 6.45
N PHE A 168 -8.91 14.60 6.91
CA PHE A 168 -8.96 15.99 6.48
C PHE A 168 -8.04 16.84 7.36
N SER A 169 -7.31 17.78 6.76
CA SER A 169 -6.44 18.71 7.50
C SER A 169 -7.23 19.69 8.38
N ALA A 170 -8.49 19.94 8.02
CA ALA A 170 -9.43 20.74 8.78
C ALA A 170 -10.88 20.39 8.41
N GLU A 171 -11.81 20.53 9.34
CA GLU A 171 -13.25 20.42 9.11
C GLU A 171 -13.89 21.74 8.65
N ARG A 172 -13.16 22.85 8.82
CA ARG A 172 -13.59 24.20 8.48
C ARG A 172 -12.48 24.92 7.77
N VAL A 173 -12.84 25.74 6.78
CA VAL A 173 -11.89 26.52 6.00
C VAL A 173 -12.53 27.88 5.70
N GLU A 174 -11.74 28.96 5.76
CA GLU A 174 -12.20 30.25 5.27
C GLU A 174 -12.22 30.29 3.73
N GLN A 175 -13.08 31.16 3.18
CA GLN A 175 -12.98 31.50 1.76
C GLN A 175 -11.54 31.91 1.40
N GLY A 176 -11.04 31.45 0.26
CA GLY A 176 -9.65 31.62 -0.15
C GLY A 176 -8.67 30.59 0.41
N GLY A 177 -9.11 29.69 1.28
CA GLY A 177 -8.29 28.65 1.87
C GLY A 177 -8.28 27.32 1.10
N ILE A 178 -7.51 26.36 1.62
CA ILE A 178 -7.38 25.01 1.03
C ILE A 178 -7.44 23.98 2.15
N VAL A 179 -8.15 22.89 1.94
CA VAL A 179 -8.15 21.71 2.81
C VAL A 179 -7.43 20.56 2.14
N GLY A 180 -6.44 19.99 2.82
CA GLY A 180 -5.76 18.77 2.39
C GLY A 180 -6.53 17.54 2.85
N VAL A 181 -6.62 16.55 1.99
CA VAL A 181 -7.17 15.22 2.28
C VAL A 181 -6.08 14.19 2.12
N ARG A 182 -5.84 13.39 3.16
CA ARG A 182 -4.96 12.22 3.13
C ARG A 182 -5.82 10.98 3.02
N ILE A 183 -5.48 10.09 2.07
CA ILE A 183 -6.17 8.82 1.85
C ILE A 183 -5.12 7.72 1.88
N SER A 184 -5.23 6.79 2.83
CA SER A 184 -4.30 5.66 3.02
C SER A 184 -5.08 4.37 3.31
N GLY A 185 -4.41 3.23 3.43
CA GLY A 185 -5.06 1.93 3.70
C GLY A 185 -5.87 1.39 2.52
N MET A 186 -5.56 1.83 1.30
CA MET A 186 -6.25 1.40 0.09
C MET A 186 -5.75 0.06 -0.43
N THR A 187 -6.65 -0.66 -1.08
CA THR A 187 -6.30 -1.75 -1.99
C THR A 187 -6.16 -1.20 -3.42
N GLY A 188 -5.28 -1.84 -4.22
CA GLY A 188 -5.01 -1.42 -5.59
C GLY A 188 -4.19 -0.12 -5.69
N ASP A 189 -3.88 0.24 -6.93
CA ASP A 189 -3.07 1.43 -7.27
C ASP A 189 -3.87 2.48 -8.06
N THR A 190 -5.20 2.32 -8.10
CA THR A 190 -6.08 3.28 -8.76
C THR A 190 -6.26 4.50 -7.87
N ALA A 191 -6.14 5.69 -8.45
CA ALA A 191 -6.37 6.93 -7.74
C ALA A 191 -7.82 6.99 -7.21
N PRO A 192 -8.02 7.35 -5.92
CA PRO A 192 -9.37 7.59 -5.41
C PRO A 192 -10.00 8.79 -6.11
N ALA A 193 -11.33 8.81 -6.18
CA ALA A 193 -12.07 9.97 -6.68
C ALA A 193 -12.51 10.83 -5.50
N VAL A 194 -12.27 12.14 -5.59
CA VAL A 194 -12.77 13.13 -4.63
C VAL A 194 -13.65 14.13 -5.37
N GLU A 195 -14.92 14.19 -5.00
CA GLU A 195 -15.92 15.03 -5.64
C GLU A 195 -16.51 16.02 -4.64
N THR A 196 -16.62 17.27 -5.04
CA THR A 196 -17.22 18.35 -4.26
C THR A 196 -17.71 19.47 -5.20
N ASP A 197 -18.65 20.27 -4.75
CA ASP A 197 -19.13 21.46 -5.46
C ASP A 197 -18.19 22.68 -5.32
N LEU A 198 -17.14 22.57 -4.48
CA LEU A 198 -16.14 23.63 -4.30
C LEU A 198 -15.15 23.77 -5.46
N GLY A 199 -15.07 22.78 -6.36
CA GLY A 199 -14.22 22.80 -7.52
C GLY A 199 -13.70 21.43 -7.93
N SER A 200 -12.87 21.41 -8.96
CA SER A 200 -12.24 20.16 -9.43
C SER A 200 -11.11 19.76 -8.49
N VAL A 201 -11.14 18.51 -8.03
CA VAL A 201 -10.14 17.94 -7.11
C VAL A 201 -9.45 16.78 -7.78
N GLN A 202 -8.12 16.80 -7.79
CA GLN A 202 -7.29 15.69 -8.28
C GLN A 202 -6.53 15.04 -7.13
N CYS A 203 -6.48 13.71 -7.15
CA CYS A 203 -5.65 12.95 -6.22
C CYS A 203 -4.26 12.76 -6.80
N VAL A 204 -3.25 13.08 -6.01
CA VAL A 204 -1.84 12.88 -6.35
C VAL A 204 -1.21 11.83 -5.45
N ARG A 205 -0.32 10.99 -6.01
CA ARG A 205 0.38 9.96 -5.26
C ARG A 205 1.36 10.57 -4.27
N ALA A 206 1.38 10.03 -3.06
CA ALA A 206 2.34 10.35 -2.00
C ALA A 206 2.98 9.05 -1.47
N ALA A 207 4.04 9.16 -0.68
CA ALA A 207 4.78 7.99 -0.17
C ALA A 207 3.91 7.04 0.70
N ASP A 208 2.92 7.60 1.41
CA ASP A 208 2.05 6.89 2.35
C ASP A 208 0.59 6.78 1.87
N GLY A 209 0.34 6.91 0.57
CA GLY A 209 -1.00 6.84 -0.01
C GLY A 209 -1.28 7.93 -1.03
N TRP A 210 -2.40 8.61 -0.92
CA TRP A 210 -2.83 9.65 -1.82
C TRP A 210 -3.11 10.97 -1.08
N ARG A 211 -2.95 12.07 -1.79
CA ARG A 211 -3.29 13.41 -1.33
C ARG A 211 -4.24 14.06 -2.31
N ALA A 212 -5.19 14.79 -1.78
CA ALA A 212 -6.06 15.68 -2.53
C ALA A 212 -6.10 17.04 -1.83
N TYR A 213 -6.35 18.10 -2.59
CA TYR A 213 -6.44 19.45 -2.09
C TYR A 213 -7.74 20.06 -2.58
N ILE A 214 -8.61 20.44 -1.64
CA ILE A 214 -9.94 21.01 -1.91
C ILE A 214 -9.82 22.53 -1.75
N PRO A 215 -9.98 23.30 -2.82
CA PRO A 215 -9.94 24.75 -2.73
C PRO A 215 -11.29 25.28 -2.21
N ALA A 216 -11.26 26.26 -1.33
CA ALA A 216 -12.40 27.11 -1.04
C ALA A 216 -12.14 28.48 -1.71
N ALA A 217 -12.66 28.67 -2.93
CA ALA A 217 -12.45 29.92 -3.65
C ALA A 217 -12.88 31.14 -2.82
N TYR A 218 -12.33 32.32 -3.12
CA TYR A 218 -12.67 33.56 -2.39
C TYR A 218 -14.17 33.90 -2.46
N ASN A 219 -14.86 33.44 -3.50
CA ASN A 219 -16.30 33.61 -3.72
C ASN A 219 -17.11 32.31 -3.51
N ALA A 220 -16.52 31.28 -2.89
CA ALA A 220 -17.25 30.08 -2.57
C ALA A 220 -18.42 30.41 -1.62
N SER A 221 -19.55 29.74 -1.78
CA SER A 221 -20.67 29.91 -0.85
C SER A 221 -20.23 29.50 0.56
N SER A 222 -20.60 30.27 1.57
CA SER A 222 -20.40 29.89 2.96
C SER A 222 -21.41 28.84 3.41
N GLY A 223 -21.00 27.92 4.27
CA GLY A 223 -21.85 26.82 4.77
C GLY A 223 -21.23 25.45 4.60
N GLY A 224 -22.06 24.42 4.73
CA GLY A 224 -21.62 23.02 4.60
C GLY A 224 -21.61 22.57 3.14
N HIS A 225 -20.48 22.00 2.73
CA HIS A 225 -20.26 21.41 1.40
C HIS A 225 -19.96 19.93 1.53
N ALA A 226 -20.63 19.12 0.71
CA ALA A 226 -20.38 17.69 0.69
C ALA A 226 -19.06 17.39 -0.04
N VAL A 227 -18.24 16.55 0.57
CA VAL A 227 -17.03 15.98 -0.04
C VAL A 227 -17.21 14.47 -0.09
N ASN A 228 -17.36 13.93 -1.28
CA ASN A 228 -17.50 12.50 -1.52
C ASN A 228 -16.15 11.91 -1.91
N VAL A 229 -15.69 10.93 -1.15
CA VAL A 229 -14.44 10.20 -1.42
C VAL A 229 -14.78 8.77 -1.80
N ALA A 230 -14.61 8.41 -3.07
CA ALA A 230 -14.80 7.06 -3.57
C ALA A 230 -13.47 6.29 -3.54
N VAL A 231 -13.42 5.21 -2.76
CA VAL A 231 -12.22 4.42 -2.51
C VAL A 231 -12.59 2.98 -2.09
N ASN A 232 -11.80 1.99 -2.50
CA ASN A 232 -12.02 0.56 -2.20
C ASN A 232 -13.43 0.03 -2.58
N GLY A 233 -14.12 0.69 -3.54
CA GLY A 233 -15.49 0.35 -3.94
C GLY A 233 -16.58 0.96 -3.05
N GLU A 234 -16.22 1.80 -2.08
CA GLU A 234 -17.14 2.51 -1.19
C GLU A 234 -17.04 4.02 -1.43
N THR A 235 -18.11 4.74 -1.12
CA THR A 235 -18.13 6.21 -1.12
C THR A 235 -18.40 6.70 0.29
N LEU A 236 -17.45 7.47 0.82
CA LEU A 236 -17.56 8.12 2.13
C LEU A 236 -17.86 9.61 1.91
N THR A 237 -18.88 10.13 2.58
CA THR A 237 -19.27 11.53 2.51
C THR A 237 -18.84 12.26 3.78
N HIS A 238 -18.11 13.36 3.62
CA HIS A 238 -17.72 14.28 4.68
C HIS A 238 -18.31 15.66 4.42
N THR A 239 -18.65 16.41 5.48
CA THR A 239 -19.12 17.79 5.37
C THR A 239 -18.00 18.75 5.71
N LEU A 240 -17.53 19.51 4.74
CA LEU A 240 -16.56 20.60 4.91
C LEU A 240 -17.31 21.92 5.06
N VAL A 241 -17.01 22.69 6.12
CA VAL A 241 -17.68 23.97 6.36
C VAL A 241 -16.81 25.11 5.84
N VAL A 242 -17.33 25.86 4.87
CA VAL A 242 -16.69 27.10 4.40
C VAL A 242 -17.18 28.28 5.23
N LEU A 243 -16.24 28.97 5.85
CA LEU A 243 -16.50 30.19 6.64
C LEU A 243 -16.38 31.41 5.75
N PRO A 244 -17.26 32.42 5.92
CA PRO A 244 -17.12 33.66 5.19
C PRO A 244 -15.87 34.40 5.62
N LYS A 245 -15.23 35.09 4.67
CA LYS A 245 -14.09 35.95 4.91
C LYS A 245 -14.31 37.31 4.27
N ASP A 246 -14.06 38.36 5.04
CA ASP A 246 -13.98 39.73 4.49
C ASP A 246 -12.57 39.94 3.92
N PHE A 247 -12.47 40.07 2.61
CA PHE A 247 -11.20 40.32 1.94
C PHE A 247 -10.88 41.80 1.83
N GLY A 248 -11.84 42.67 2.17
CA GLY A 248 -11.69 44.12 2.04
C GLY A 248 -11.61 44.60 0.58
N THR A 249 -11.40 45.90 0.46
CA THR A 249 -11.24 46.62 -0.81
C THR A 249 -9.90 47.32 -0.86
N VAL A 250 -9.32 47.47 -2.05
CA VAL A 250 -8.12 48.27 -2.31
C VAL A 250 -8.37 49.22 -3.45
N GLU A 251 -8.08 50.48 -3.27
CA GLU A 251 -8.10 51.49 -4.33
C GLU A 251 -6.81 51.34 -5.14
N VAL A 252 -6.96 51.28 -6.47
CA VAL A 252 -5.82 51.22 -7.37
C VAL A 252 -6.01 52.27 -8.47
N ASP A 253 -4.92 52.93 -8.82
CA ASP A 253 -4.90 53.79 -9.97
C ASP A 253 -5.15 52.98 -11.26
N PRO A 254 -5.89 53.53 -12.23
CA PRO A 254 -6.11 52.84 -13.47
C PRO A 254 -4.78 52.59 -14.20
N GLU A 255 -4.39 51.37 -14.35
CA GLU A 255 -3.23 50.99 -15.17
C GLU A 255 -3.59 51.16 -16.67
N PRO A 256 -2.62 51.58 -17.49
CA PRO A 256 -2.84 51.60 -18.94
C PRO A 256 -3.19 50.18 -19.39
N ALA A 257 -4.28 50.01 -20.15
CA ALA A 257 -4.74 48.74 -20.65
C ALA A 257 -3.64 48.08 -21.48
N ALA A 258 -3.27 46.83 -21.09
CA ALA A 258 -2.36 46.03 -21.90
C ALA A 258 -2.97 45.84 -23.31
N THR A 259 -2.13 45.84 -24.33
CA THR A 259 -2.59 45.60 -25.69
C THR A 259 -3.18 44.20 -25.85
N ASP A 260 -4.16 44.04 -26.73
CA ASP A 260 -4.75 42.70 -27.00
C ASP A 260 -3.70 41.68 -27.41
N ALA A 261 -2.62 42.09 -28.08
CA ALA A 261 -1.50 41.25 -28.49
C ALA A 261 -0.71 40.76 -27.25
N ALA A 262 -0.38 41.65 -26.30
CA ALA A 262 0.33 41.28 -25.09
C ALA A 262 -0.52 40.37 -24.20
N ASN A 263 -1.82 40.62 -24.10
CA ASN A 263 -2.76 39.76 -23.38
C ASN A 263 -2.90 38.37 -24.04
N ALA A 264 -2.86 38.29 -25.38
CA ALA A 264 -2.90 37.04 -26.11
C ALA A 264 -1.60 36.24 -25.92
N GLU A 265 -0.44 36.89 -25.98
CA GLU A 265 0.86 36.26 -25.73
C GLU A 265 0.94 35.69 -24.32
N PHE A 266 0.56 36.46 -23.30
CA PHE A 266 0.51 36.02 -21.92
C PHE A 266 -0.42 34.80 -21.75
N ARG A 267 -1.65 34.88 -22.29
CA ARG A 267 -2.60 33.77 -22.24
C ARG A 267 -2.05 32.50 -22.89
N ASN A 268 -1.46 32.62 -24.06
CA ASN A 268 -0.90 31.48 -24.78
C ASN A 268 0.27 30.84 -24.03
N ALA A 269 1.09 31.62 -23.31
CA ALA A 269 2.20 31.14 -22.54
C ALA A 269 1.77 30.47 -21.21
N VAL A 270 0.71 30.97 -20.58
CA VAL A 270 0.36 30.59 -19.19
C VAL A 270 -0.83 29.66 -19.13
N TRP A 271 -1.83 29.78 -20.02
CA TRP A 271 -3.06 28.98 -19.94
C TRP A 271 -2.80 27.49 -20.06
N GLY A 272 -1.89 27.07 -20.94
CA GLY A 272 -1.53 25.66 -21.09
C GLY A 272 -0.92 25.03 -19.83
N LEU A 273 -0.32 25.84 -18.95
CA LEU A 273 0.22 25.36 -17.66
C LEU A 273 -0.88 25.02 -16.66
N TYR A 274 -2.02 25.70 -16.73
CA TYR A 274 -3.17 25.39 -15.87
C TYR A 274 -3.95 24.15 -16.35
N GLU A 275 -3.90 23.84 -17.65
CA GLU A 275 -4.59 22.70 -18.24
C GLU A 275 -3.80 21.37 -18.09
N ALA A 276 -2.51 21.45 -17.78
CA ALA A 276 -1.62 20.29 -17.59
C ALA A 276 -1.09 20.21 -16.17
N PRO A 277 -1.94 19.96 -15.16
CA PRO A 277 -1.50 19.87 -13.78
C PRO A 277 -0.54 18.70 -13.60
N ALA A 278 0.49 18.88 -12.77
CA ALA A 278 1.38 17.82 -12.39
C ALA A 278 0.61 16.71 -11.63
N ARG A 279 0.87 15.47 -11.98
CA ARG A 279 0.25 14.30 -11.33
C ARG A 279 0.93 13.91 -10.01
N GLU A 280 1.96 14.62 -9.64
CA GLU A 280 2.74 14.41 -8.42
C GLU A 280 2.99 15.73 -7.70
N LYS A 281 3.26 15.66 -6.42
CA LYS A 281 3.61 16.82 -5.60
C LYS A 281 5.03 17.27 -5.95
N LEU A 282 5.16 18.45 -6.56
CA LEU A 282 6.45 19.02 -7.02
C LEU A 282 7.19 19.84 -5.97
N TRP A 283 6.68 19.99 -4.76
CA TRP A 283 7.28 20.85 -3.72
C TRP A 283 7.52 20.09 -2.42
N SER A 284 8.53 20.55 -1.67
CA SER A 284 8.81 20.11 -0.30
C SER A 284 9.02 21.34 0.58
N GLY A 285 8.56 21.27 1.84
CA GLY A 285 8.63 22.40 2.76
C GLY A 285 7.58 23.49 2.52
N GLY A 286 7.81 24.67 3.05
CA GLY A 286 6.93 25.84 2.91
C GLY A 286 7.21 26.62 1.63
N PHE A 287 6.20 27.34 1.16
CA PHE A 287 6.38 28.31 0.08
C PHE A 287 7.11 29.53 0.60
N VAL A 288 7.99 30.07 -0.22
CA VAL A 288 8.71 31.32 0.04
C VAL A 288 8.28 32.38 -0.98
N ASN A 289 8.38 33.65 -0.61
CA ASN A 289 8.13 34.73 -1.56
C ASN A 289 9.18 34.67 -2.69
N PRO A 290 8.78 34.52 -3.97
CA PRO A 290 9.72 34.37 -5.08
C PRO A 290 10.49 35.67 -5.39
N ALA A 291 10.04 36.82 -4.89
CA ALA A 291 10.68 38.12 -5.09
C ALA A 291 11.19 38.67 -3.77
N GLU A 292 12.51 38.72 -3.59
CA GLU A 292 13.12 39.36 -2.44
C GLU A 292 12.78 40.86 -2.42
N ASN A 293 12.49 41.39 -1.22
CA ASN A 293 12.12 42.80 -1.00
C ASN A 293 10.88 43.26 -1.78
N SER A 294 10.00 42.36 -2.21
CA SER A 294 8.73 42.72 -2.82
C SER A 294 7.70 43.11 -1.77
N MET A 295 6.88 44.09 -2.10
CA MET A 295 5.70 44.46 -1.33
C MET A 295 4.44 43.91 -2.00
N THR A 296 3.56 43.27 -1.21
CA THR A 296 2.25 42.87 -1.72
C THR A 296 1.39 44.11 -1.91
N LEU A 297 1.01 44.41 -3.13
CA LEU A 297 0.15 45.53 -3.44
C LEU A 297 -1.33 45.22 -3.26
N VAL A 298 -1.73 43.99 -3.55
CA VAL A 298 -3.12 43.51 -3.46
C VAL A 298 -3.10 42.10 -2.90
N ASP A 299 -3.78 41.90 -1.81
CA ASP A 299 -3.94 40.55 -1.25
C ASP A 299 -4.95 39.72 -2.05
N TYR A 300 -4.81 38.39 -1.96
CA TYR A 300 -5.74 37.47 -2.63
C TYR A 300 -7.17 37.71 -2.17
N GLY A 301 -8.08 37.88 -3.13
CA GLY A 301 -9.52 38.03 -2.89
C GLY A 301 -9.99 39.47 -2.67
N GLN A 302 -9.09 40.45 -2.49
CA GLN A 302 -9.47 41.86 -2.38
C GLN A 302 -10.16 42.36 -3.65
N VAL A 303 -11.17 43.19 -3.45
CA VAL A 303 -11.87 43.87 -4.56
C VAL A 303 -11.10 45.12 -4.95
N LYS A 304 -10.62 45.21 -6.16
CA LYS A 304 -10.01 46.41 -6.72
C LYS A 304 -11.08 47.42 -7.06
N VAL A 305 -10.94 48.63 -6.56
CA VAL A 305 -11.79 49.76 -6.90
C VAL A 305 -10.91 50.79 -7.64
N THR A 306 -11.27 51.09 -8.90
CA THR A 306 -10.57 52.12 -9.65
C THR A 306 -11.34 53.43 -9.55
N ASN A 307 -10.63 54.48 -9.13
CA ASN A 307 -11.18 55.85 -9.13
C ASN A 307 -11.13 56.39 -10.55
N GLY A 308 -12.29 56.45 -11.23
CA GLY A 308 -12.39 57.01 -12.59
C GLY A 308 -13.82 57.17 -13.02
#